data_29456254e19136ee22fa0d1eb8726de7
#
_entry.id   29456254e19136ee22fa0d1eb8726de7
#
_cell.length_a   1.000
_cell.length_b   1.000
_cell.length_c   1.000
_cell.angle_alpha   90.00
_cell.angle_beta   90.00
_cell.angle_gamma   90.00
#
_symmetry.space_group_name_H-M   'P 1'
#
loop_
_entity.id
_entity.type
_entity.pdbx_description
1 polymer ?
#
loop_
_entity_poly.entity_id
_entity_poly.type
_entity_poly.pdbx_seq_one_letter_code
_entity_poly.pdbx_strand_id
1 'polypeptide(L)'
;MRELTRRDLFRAGLALSATSAVTASAMARTNAFLRTNSAITGAEAPAGVSPREQLLFDFGWKFTLGSAYDPLRDLGFGKGQDDFSKTGNFEFATGKFDDSGWRFLNLPHDWAVELPFVRDESLQSHGYKPLGRRYPENSIGWYRRAFDIPASDAGRRIVLEFDGAFRNAQIFVNGCFIGRNDNGYVPFRFDLSDFLVYGGQNFVVVRVDASLGDGWFYEGAGIYRHVWLIKTDPLHLSRWESYVRTEIKPAAATLSLGTIVENQTTQSANPRVRWQILDREGKTVAVAEAAPQAIAPDGTATFSAVGELRSPEFWSPETPNLYSAIVTVELAGKTHDAERVDFGVRDIAFDADKGFFLNGKPVKIKGTCNHQDHAGVGSALPDRLQWYRLSILRDMGCNAVRSSHNMPTTEWVEAC
;
A
#
# COMPACT_ATOMS: atom_id res chain seq x y z
N MET A 1 -37.74 30.00 -28.75
CA MET A 1 -36.60 29.49 -27.99
C MET A 1 -35.81 28.56 -28.94
N ARG A 2 -34.60 28.96 -29.34
CA ARG A 2 -33.75 28.14 -30.22
C ARG A 2 -32.96 27.19 -29.31
N GLU A 3 -33.06 25.90 -29.58
CA GLU A 3 -32.20 24.90 -28.91
C GLU A 3 -30.74 25.13 -29.28
N LEU A 4 -29.91 25.24 -28.26
CA LEU A 4 -28.46 25.31 -28.38
C LEU A 4 -27.91 23.92 -28.69
N THR A 5 -27.23 23.77 -29.81
CA THR A 5 -26.61 22.52 -30.21
C THR A 5 -25.20 22.36 -29.57
N ARG A 6 -24.73 21.11 -29.45
CA ARG A 6 -23.41 20.78 -28.94
C ARG A 6 -22.23 21.53 -29.62
N ARG A 7 -22.44 22.07 -30.83
CA ARG A 7 -21.45 22.89 -31.55
C ARG A 7 -21.33 24.31 -31.02
N ASP A 8 -22.35 24.83 -30.37
CA ASP A 8 -22.36 26.19 -29.83
C ASP A 8 -21.59 26.30 -28.51
N LEU A 9 -21.50 25.19 -27.76
CA LEU A 9 -20.69 25.08 -26.54
C LEU A 9 -19.17 25.03 -26.82
N PHE A 10 -18.75 24.56 -28.01
CA PHE A 10 -17.32 24.48 -28.37
C PHE A 10 -16.75 25.82 -28.87
N ARG A 11 -17.58 26.80 -29.26
CA ARG A 11 -17.15 28.12 -29.74
C ARG A 11 -17.06 29.18 -28.65
N ALA A 12 -17.61 28.94 -27.47
CA ALA A 12 -17.51 29.85 -26.33
C ALA A 12 -16.24 29.66 -25.47
N GLY A 13 -15.39 28.70 -25.77
CA GLY A 13 -14.17 28.34 -25.03
C GLY A 13 -12.89 29.03 -25.49
N LEU A 14 -12.95 29.94 -26.50
CA LEU A 14 -11.77 30.53 -27.13
C LEU A 14 -11.79 32.05 -27.16
N ALA A 15 -12.07 32.72 -26.05
CA ALA A 15 -11.75 34.12 -25.86
C ALA A 15 -11.87 34.52 -24.38
N LEU A 16 -10.86 34.26 -23.59
CA LEU A 16 -10.56 35.02 -22.35
C LEU A 16 -9.09 34.80 -21.99
N SER A 17 -8.22 35.49 -22.70
CA SER A 17 -6.88 35.82 -22.24
C SER A 17 -6.97 37.16 -21.52
N ALA A 18 -6.97 37.14 -20.19
CA ALA A 18 -6.61 38.30 -19.37
C ALA A 18 -6.26 37.85 -17.96
N THR A 19 -4.96 37.89 -17.66
CA THR A 19 -4.31 38.25 -16.40
C THR A 19 -5.05 38.04 -15.09
N SER A 20 -4.57 37.07 -14.30
CA SER A 20 -4.61 37.14 -12.85
C SER A 20 -3.43 36.40 -12.24
N ALA A 21 -2.53 37.16 -11.66
CA ALA A 21 -1.39 36.69 -10.87
C ALA A 21 -1.85 36.17 -9.48
N VAL A 22 -2.58 35.06 -9.45
CA VAL A 22 -2.97 34.36 -8.21
C VAL A 22 -2.92 32.87 -8.49
N THR A 23 -1.76 32.32 -8.77
CA THR A 23 -1.63 30.85 -8.89
C THR A 23 -0.21 30.32 -8.67
N ALA A 24 0.78 31.15 -8.40
CA ALA A 24 2.12 30.65 -8.11
C ALA A 24 2.19 29.86 -6.77
N SER A 25 1.35 30.20 -5.79
CA SER A 25 1.34 29.55 -4.48
C SER A 25 0.57 28.22 -4.45
N ALA A 26 -0.39 28.02 -5.34
CA ALA A 26 -1.14 26.78 -5.45
C ALA A 26 -0.39 25.71 -6.27
N MET A 27 0.34 26.12 -7.33
CA MET A 27 1.14 25.20 -8.14
C MET A 27 2.41 24.73 -7.43
N ALA A 28 3.01 25.55 -6.56
CA ALA A 28 4.14 25.14 -5.74
C ALA A 28 3.76 24.07 -4.70
N ARG A 29 2.50 24.07 -4.23
CA ARG A 29 1.97 23.03 -3.34
C ARG A 29 1.63 21.73 -4.07
N THR A 30 1.29 21.78 -5.36
CA THR A 30 0.95 20.59 -6.16
C THR A 30 2.18 19.78 -6.55
N ASN A 31 3.36 20.39 -6.67
CA ASN A 31 4.60 19.69 -6.96
C ASN A 31 5.25 19.00 -5.74
N ALA A 32 4.79 19.27 -4.53
CA ALA A 32 5.20 18.53 -3.34
C ALA A 32 4.56 17.12 -3.26
N PHE A 33 3.46 16.90 -4.00
CA PHE A 33 2.68 15.63 -3.97
C PHE A 33 3.18 14.53 -4.89
N LEU A 34 4.10 14.81 -5.81
CA LEU A 34 4.71 13.80 -6.68
C LEU A 34 5.98 13.17 -6.09
N ARG A 35 6.27 13.42 -4.81
CA ARG A 35 7.51 12.97 -4.14
C ARG A 35 7.35 11.85 -3.11
N THR A 36 6.20 11.23 -3.00
CA THR A 36 6.00 10.11 -2.08
C THR A 36 6.16 8.79 -2.81
N ASN A 37 7.33 8.45 -3.18
CA ASN A 37 7.91 7.12 -3.42
C ASN A 37 9.19 7.22 -4.26
N SER A 38 9.81 8.39 -4.31
CA SER A 38 11.22 8.44 -4.66
C SER A 38 11.99 7.89 -3.47
N ALA A 39 12.90 6.99 -3.74
CA ALA A 39 13.97 6.60 -2.81
C ALA A 39 14.33 7.75 -1.88
N ILE A 40 14.57 7.48 -0.61
CA ILE A 40 14.98 8.42 0.43
C ILE A 40 16.04 9.39 -0.15
N THR A 41 15.59 10.43 -0.81
CA THR A 41 16.45 11.48 -1.38
C THR A 41 16.26 12.75 -0.55
N GLY A 42 16.86 12.74 0.65
CA GLY A 42 16.76 13.88 1.55
C GLY A 42 17.73 13.88 2.72
N ALA A 43 18.31 12.74 3.05
CA ALA A 43 19.60 12.65 3.74
C ALA A 43 20.51 11.92 2.76
N GLU A 44 21.69 12.47 2.43
CA GLU A 44 22.69 11.77 1.64
C GLU A 44 22.90 10.37 2.26
N ALA A 45 22.26 9.37 1.67
CA ALA A 45 22.72 8.02 1.85
C ALA A 45 24.15 8.02 1.32
N PRO A 46 25.13 7.52 2.06
CA PRO A 46 26.48 7.42 1.54
C PRO A 46 26.42 6.66 0.22
N ALA A 47 27.16 7.15 -0.79
CA ALA A 47 27.19 6.61 -2.13
C ALA A 47 27.41 5.08 -2.11
N GLY A 48 26.39 4.30 -2.40
CA GLY A 48 26.42 2.84 -2.44
C GLY A 48 25.11 2.25 -1.96
N VAL A 49 24.37 1.63 -2.87
CA VAL A 49 23.15 0.82 -2.72
C VAL A 49 22.18 1.32 -1.64
N SER A 50 21.03 1.81 -2.03
CA SER A 50 19.93 2.07 -1.08
C SER A 50 19.70 0.80 -0.25
N PRO A 51 19.78 0.86 1.09
CA PRO A 51 19.67 -0.35 1.92
C PRO A 51 18.33 -1.05 1.70
N ARG A 52 17.25 -0.27 1.53
CA ARG A 52 15.92 -0.76 1.16
C ARG A 52 15.49 -0.15 -0.17
N GLU A 53 14.97 -0.98 -1.06
CA GLU A 53 14.23 -0.53 -2.24
C GLU A 53 12.78 -0.96 -2.11
N GLN A 54 11.86 -0.04 -2.34
CA GLN A 54 10.43 -0.32 -2.46
C GLN A 54 9.98 0.15 -3.84
N LEU A 55 9.80 -0.79 -4.73
CA LEU A 55 9.50 -0.53 -6.14
C LEU A 55 8.01 -0.76 -6.40
N LEU A 56 7.35 0.23 -6.99
CA LEU A 56 5.96 0.07 -7.41
C LEU A 56 5.88 -1.00 -8.52
N PHE A 57 5.09 -2.04 -8.25
CA PHE A 57 5.00 -3.23 -9.09
C PHE A 57 3.66 -3.33 -9.81
N ASP A 58 3.06 -2.21 -10.16
CA ASP A 58 1.70 -2.11 -10.73
C ASP A 58 1.65 -2.25 -12.26
N PHE A 59 2.76 -2.02 -12.94
CA PHE A 59 2.75 -1.89 -14.41
C PHE A 59 3.09 -3.19 -15.12
N GLY A 60 2.50 -3.38 -16.31
CA GLY A 60 2.88 -4.49 -17.21
C GLY A 60 2.30 -5.84 -16.82
N TRP A 61 1.17 -5.87 -16.14
CA TRP A 61 0.43 -7.09 -15.89
C TRP A 61 -0.39 -7.51 -17.10
N LYS A 62 -0.62 -8.79 -17.22
CA LYS A 62 -1.59 -9.40 -18.12
C LYS A 62 -2.70 -10.02 -17.31
N PHE A 63 -3.92 -10.00 -17.84
CA PHE A 63 -5.12 -10.46 -17.16
C PHE A 63 -6.01 -11.30 -18.07
N THR A 64 -6.62 -12.32 -17.50
CA THR A 64 -7.74 -13.08 -18.09
C THR A 64 -8.71 -13.54 -17.01
N LEU A 65 -9.97 -13.75 -17.40
CA LEU A 65 -10.94 -14.43 -16.55
C LEU A 65 -10.73 -15.95 -16.62
N GLY A 66 -10.78 -16.59 -15.45
CA GLY A 66 -10.89 -18.02 -15.29
C GLY A 66 -12.34 -18.48 -15.13
N SER A 67 -12.54 -19.59 -14.45
CA SER A 67 -13.86 -20.07 -14.08
C SER A 67 -13.80 -20.86 -12.77
N ALA A 68 -14.66 -20.53 -11.84
CA ALA A 68 -14.78 -21.29 -10.59
C ALA A 68 -15.43 -22.68 -10.76
N TYR A 69 -15.86 -23.00 -11.98
CA TYR A 69 -16.62 -24.22 -12.27
C TYR A 69 -15.99 -25.10 -13.36
N ASP A 70 -15.27 -24.48 -14.30
CA ASP A 70 -14.62 -25.19 -15.40
C ASP A 70 -13.09 -25.12 -15.24
N PRO A 71 -12.47 -26.22 -14.78
CA PRO A 71 -11.02 -26.26 -14.60
C PRO A 71 -10.21 -26.01 -15.89
N LEU A 72 -10.78 -26.29 -17.08
CA LEU A 72 -10.08 -25.99 -18.35
C LEU A 72 -9.95 -24.50 -18.57
N ARG A 73 -10.97 -23.73 -18.19
CA ARG A 73 -10.97 -22.28 -18.23
C ARG A 73 -10.21 -21.67 -17.04
N ASP A 74 -9.96 -22.44 -15.99
CA ASP A 74 -9.19 -22.06 -14.81
C ASP A 74 -7.73 -22.58 -14.88
N LEU A 75 -7.14 -22.61 -16.07
CA LEU A 75 -5.78 -23.02 -16.38
C LEU A 75 -5.42 -24.45 -15.87
N GLY A 76 -6.41 -25.31 -15.77
CA GLY A 76 -6.25 -26.63 -15.19
C GLY A 76 -6.20 -26.65 -13.68
N PHE A 77 -6.34 -25.50 -13.02
CA PHE A 77 -6.34 -25.42 -11.56
C PHE A 77 -7.48 -26.26 -10.97
N GLY A 78 -7.17 -27.09 -9.98
CA GLY A 78 -8.15 -28.01 -9.36
C GLY A 78 -8.48 -29.26 -10.18
N LYS A 79 -7.90 -29.46 -11.37
CA LYS A 79 -7.93 -30.76 -12.04
C LYS A 79 -6.94 -31.70 -11.37
N GLY A 80 -7.47 -32.82 -10.84
CA GLY A 80 -6.65 -33.94 -10.40
C GLY A 80 -5.57 -33.50 -9.41
N GLN A 81 -5.93 -33.31 -8.15
CA GLN A 81 -4.91 -33.06 -7.10
C GLN A 81 -3.85 -34.17 -7.03
N ASP A 82 -4.10 -35.29 -7.69
CA ASP A 82 -3.20 -36.45 -7.77
C ASP A 82 -1.95 -36.17 -8.60
N ASP A 83 -2.00 -35.17 -9.53
CA ASP A 83 -0.87 -34.81 -10.40
C ASP A 83 -0.10 -33.57 -9.90
N PHE A 84 -0.57 -32.91 -8.87
CA PHE A 84 0.16 -31.79 -8.29
C PHE A 84 1.29 -32.29 -7.39
N SER A 85 2.50 -32.24 -7.90
CA SER A 85 3.64 -32.24 -6.99
C SER A 85 3.50 -31.05 -6.04
N LYS A 86 3.64 -31.29 -4.74
CA LYS A 86 3.42 -30.27 -3.68
C LYS A 86 4.30 -29.03 -3.80
N THR A 87 5.21 -28.97 -4.75
CA THR A 87 6.32 -28.02 -4.76
C THR A 87 6.57 -27.24 -6.06
N GLY A 88 5.92 -27.58 -7.17
CA GLY A 88 6.20 -26.88 -8.41
C GLY A 88 5.59 -27.52 -9.66
N ASN A 89 5.97 -26.99 -10.84
CA ASN A 89 5.52 -27.40 -12.16
C ASN A 89 4.17 -26.81 -12.62
N PHE A 90 3.76 -25.68 -12.03
CA PHE A 90 2.65 -24.92 -12.57
C PHE A 90 3.11 -24.18 -13.85
N GLU A 91 2.83 -24.80 -15.00
CA GLU A 91 3.28 -24.29 -16.30
C GLU A 91 2.83 -22.86 -16.57
N PHE A 92 1.63 -22.48 -16.13
CA PHE A 92 1.11 -21.12 -16.26
C PHE A 92 1.95 -20.05 -15.55
N ALA A 93 2.81 -20.45 -14.62
CA ALA A 93 3.74 -19.57 -13.94
C ALA A 93 5.19 -19.70 -14.45
N THR A 94 5.40 -20.21 -15.67
CA THR A 94 6.72 -20.34 -16.29
C THR A 94 6.79 -19.58 -17.61
N GLY A 95 8.01 -19.36 -18.14
CA GLY A 95 8.22 -18.73 -19.44
C GLY A 95 7.74 -19.53 -20.65
N LYS A 96 7.32 -20.80 -20.46
CA LYS A 96 6.78 -21.66 -21.53
C LYS A 96 5.30 -21.44 -21.81
N PHE A 97 4.60 -20.83 -20.85
CA PHE A 97 3.16 -20.62 -20.96
C PHE A 97 2.84 -19.52 -21.98
N ASP A 98 1.91 -19.80 -22.88
CA ASP A 98 1.41 -18.82 -23.85
C ASP A 98 0.31 -17.96 -23.23
N ASP A 99 0.65 -16.72 -22.95
CA ASP A 99 -0.26 -15.67 -22.46
C ASP A 99 -0.56 -14.60 -23.52
N SER A 100 -0.38 -14.91 -24.81
CA SER A 100 -0.58 -13.97 -25.93
C SER A 100 -2.04 -13.50 -26.04
N GLY A 101 -2.99 -14.34 -25.63
CA GLY A 101 -4.42 -14.00 -25.58
C GLY A 101 -4.84 -13.18 -24.35
N TRP A 102 -3.94 -12.91 -23.41
CA TRP A 102 -4.27 -12.16 -22.21
C TRP A 102 -4.21 -10.65 -22.45
N ARG A 103 -5.08 -9.91 -21.82
CA ARG A 103 -5.16 -8.46 -21.91
C ARG A 103 -4.10 -7.80 -21.05
N PHE A 104 -3.38 -6.81 -21.59
CA PHE A 104 -2.50 -5.95 -20.78
C PHE A 104 -3.30 -4.98 -19.93
N LEU A 105 -2.85 -4.78 -18.68
CA LEU A 105 -3.38 -3.78 -17.77
C LEU A 105 -2.34 -3.33 -16.74
N ASN A 106 -2.68 -2.26 -16.04
CA ASN A 106 -1.95 -1.82 -14.85
C ASN A 106 -2.85 -1.95 -13.63
N LEU A 107 -2.24 -2.13 -12.46
CA LEU A 107 -2.92 -2.10 -11.17
C LEU A 107 -3.03 -0.64 -10.66
N PRO A 108 -3.94 -0.37 -9.73
CA PRO A 108 -5.00 -1.22 -9.22
C PRO A 108 -6.04 -1.61 -10.26
N HIS A 109 -6.62 -2.81 -10.14
CA HIS A 109 -7.61 -3.30 -11.08
C HIS A 109 -8.76 -4.04 -10.37
N ASP A 110 -9.98 -3.66 -10.73
CA ASP A 110 -11.23 -4.28 -10.29
C ASP A 110 -12.05 -4.71 -11.52
N TRP A 111 -11.99 -6.00 -11.84
CA TRP A 111 -12.72 -6.48 -13.04
C TRP A 111 -14.25 -6.48 -12.87
N ALA A 112 -14.74 -6.44 -11.62
CA ALA A 112 -16.18 -6.41 -11.38
C ALA A 112 -16.83 -5.16 -11.98
N VAL A 113 -16.11 -4.02 -11.99
CA VAL A 113 -16.63 -2.78 -12.55
C VAL A 113 -16.91 -2.87 -14.06
N GLU A 114 -16.19 -3.75 -14.75
CA GLU A 114 -16.31 -3.96 -16.20
C GLU A 114 -17.50 -4.84 -16.57
N LEU A 115 -18.01 -5.63 -15.61
CA LEU A 115 -19.17 -6.49 -15.83
C LEU A 115 -20.47 -5.66 -15.94
N PRO A 116 -21.49 -6.15 -16.66
CA PRO A 116 -22.79 -5.49 -16.72
C PRO A 116 -23.47 -5.49 -15.35
N PHE A 117 -24.42 -4.60 -15.12
CA PHE A 117 -25.31 -4.69 -13.97
C PHE A 117 -26.41 -5.72 -14.22
N VAL A 118 -26.67 -6.57 -13.22
CA VAL A 118 -27.74 -7.55 -13.24
C VAL A 118 -28.65 -7.32 -12.05
N ARG A 119 -29.98 -7.19 -12.31
CA ARG A 119 -30.97 -7.03 -11.24
C ARG A 119 -31.26 -8.39 -10.60
N ASP A 120 -30.43 -8.77 -9.65
CA ASP A 120 -30.59 -9.97 -8.82
C ASP A 120 -30.26 -9.57 -7.38
N GLU A 121 -31.24 -9.70 -6.47
CA GLU A 121 -31.07 -9.28 -5.06
C GLU A 121 -30.00 -10.07 -4.34
N SER A 122 -29.67 -11.28 -4.79
CA SER A 122 -28.55 -12.05 -4.23
C SER A 122 -27.17 -11.42 -4.51
N LEU A 123 -27.10 -10.43 -5.41
CA LEU A 123 -25.86 -9.73 -5.79
C LEU A 123 -25.67 -8.41 -5.04
N GLN A 124 -26.46 -8.11 -4.00
CA GLN A 124 -26.34 -6.84 -3.27
C GLN A 124 -24.91 -6.63 -2.72
N SER A 125 -24.30 -7.69 -2.16
CA SER A 125 -22.91 -7.66 -1.67
C SER A 125 -21.87 -7.40 -2.75
N HIS A 126 -22.21 -7.60 -4.02
CA HIS A 126 -21.36 -7.33 -5.17
C HIS A 126 -21.81 -6.11 -5.98
N GLY A 127 -22.71 -5.28 -5.44
CA GLY A 127 -23.21 -4.08 -6.12
C GLY A 127 -23.96 -4.40 -7.42
N TYR A 128 -24.71 -5.49 -7.44
CA TYR A 128 -25.44 -6.00 -8.62
C TYR A 128 -24.53 -6.39 -9.80
N LYS A 129 -23.27 -6.70 -9.54
CA LYS A 129 -22.38 -7.27 -10.55
C LYS A 129 -22.51 -8.80 -10.55
N PRO A 130 -22.49 -9.47 -11.73
CA PRO A 130 -22.64 -10.91 -11.84
C PRO A 130 -21.38 -11.62 -11.40
N LEU A 131 -21.13 -11.63 -10.10
CA LEU A 131 -20.07 -12.30 -9.38
C LEU A 131 -20.66 -13.30 -8.38
N GLY A 132 -19.82 -14.17 -7.85
CA GLY A 132 -20.21 -15.14 -6.85
C GLY A 132 -20.52 -16.53 -7.43
N ARG A 133 -20.94 -17.42 -6.58
CA ARG A 133 -21.17 -18.84 -6.92
C ARG A 133 -22.15 -19.07 -8.07
N ARG A 134 -23.08 -18.13 -8.31
CA ARG A 134 -24.04 -18.21 -9.42
C ARG A 134 -23.45 -17.78 -10.76
N TYR A 135 -22.30 -17.11 -10.73
CA TYR A 135 -21.61 -16.56 -11.90
C TYR A 135 -20.14 -17.01 -11.90
N PRO A 136 -19.91 -18.33 -11.94
CA PRO A 136 -18.56 -18.89 -11.79
C PRO A 136 -17.61 -18.45 -12.91
N GLU A 137 -18.16 -18.14 -14.08
CA GLU A 137 -17.39 -17.69 -15.26
C GLU A 137 -16.83 -16.28 -15.13
N ASN A 138 -17.31 -15.49 -14.17
CA ASN A 138 -16.88 -14.11 -13.93
C ASN A 138 -16.13 -13.95 -12.60
N SER A 139 -16.01 -15.01 -11.81
CA SER A 139 -15.62 -14.89 -10.41
C SER A 139 -14.15 -15.22 -10.14
N ILE A 140 -13.43 -15.69 -11.15
CA ILE A 140 -11.99 -15.96 -11.07
C ILE A 140 -11.25 -15.01 -11.99
N GLY A 141 -10.21 -14.36 -11.46
CA GLY A 141 -9.29 -13.53 -12.24
C GLY A 141 -7.87 -14.07 -12.13
N TRP A 142 -7.19 -14.16 -13.26
CA TRP A 142 -5.79 -14.52 -13.37
C TRP A 142 -4.96 -13.32 -13.80
N TYR A 143 -3.93 -13.02 -13.04
CA TYR A 143 -2.94 -11.98 -13.33
C TYR A 143 -1.60 -12.63 -13.55
N ARG A 144 -0.84 -12.18 -14.54
CA ARG A 144 0.49 -12.67 -14.84
C ARG A 144 1.42 -11.52 -15.21
N ARG A 145 2.65 -11.56 -14.69
CA ARG A 145 3.68 -10.57 -15.02
C ARG A 145 5.04 -11.23 -15.15
N ALA A 146 5.77 -10.89 -16.22
CA ALA A 146 7.18 -11.16 -16.35
C ALA A 146 7.98 -9.97 -15.77
N PHE A 147 9.10 -10.26 -15.09
CA PHE A 147 9.99 -9.24 -14.52
C PHE A 147 11.43 -9.78 -14.38
N ASP A 148 12.38 -8.88 -14.38
CA ASP A 148 13.79 -9.21 -14.23
C ASP A 148 14.30 -8.87 -12.83
N ILE A 149 15.17 -9.72 -12.30
CA ILE A 149 15.90 -9.47 -11.05
C ILE A 149 17.39 -9.41 -11.41
N PRO A 150 18.10 -8.31 -11.13
CA PRO A 150 19.53 -8.20 -11.37
C PRO A 150 20.34 -9.28 -10.65
N ALA A 151 21.41 -9.75 -11.24
CA ALA A 151 22.34 -10.69 -10.58
C ALA A 151 22.96 -10.10 -9.31
N SER A 152 23.11 -8.78 -9.23
CA SER A 152 23.60 -8.06 -8.05
C SER A 152 22.69 -8.14 -6.83
N ASP A 153 21.42 -8.53 -7.01
CA ASP A 153 20.46 -8.69 -5.90
C ASP A 153 20.56 -10.08 -5.25
N ALA A 154 21.42 -10.96 -5.76
CA ALA A 154 21.66 -12.26 -5.13
C ALA A 154 22.14 -12.07 -3.67
N GLY A 155 21.49 -12.76 -2.75
CA GLY A 155 21.74 -12.64 -1.30
C GLY A 155 20.93 -11.56 -0.59
N ARG A 156 20.17 -10.73 -1.31
CA ARG A 156 19.15 -9.87 -0.71
C ARG A 156 17.87 -10.65 -0.43
N ARG A 157 17.02 -10.10 0.43
CA ARG A 157 15.64 -10.58 0.60
C ARG A 157 14.74 -9.82 -0.36
N ILE A 158 13.97 -10.56 -1.14
CA ILE A 158 13.06 -10.03 -2.16
C ILE A 158 11.65 -10.43 -1.80
N VAL A 159 10.83 -9.46 -1.44
CA VAL A 159 9.46 -9.66 -0.97
C VAL A 159 8.49 -9.04 -1.96
N LEU A 160 7.43 -9.76 -2.31
CA LEU A 160 6.28 -9.24 -3.02
C LEU A 160 5.18 -8.94 -2.01
N GLU A 161 4.79 -7.66 -1.91
CA GLU A 161 3.77 -7.16 -0.99
C GLU A 161 2.57 -6.67 -1.79
N PHE A 162 1.38 -7.05 -1.35
CA PHE A 162 0.10 -6.60 -1.88
C PHE A 162 -0.62 -5.79 -0.82
N ASP A 163 -1.03 -4.58 -1.14
CA ASP A 163 -1.84 -3.75 -0.23
C ASP A 163 -3.27 -4.26 -0.12
N GLY A 164 -3.71 -5.08 -1.08
CA GLY A 164 -4.98 -5.79 -1.05
C GLY A 164 -5.36 -6.44 -2.37
N ALA A 165 -5.94 -7.64 -2.27
CA ALA A 165 -6.54 -8.35 -3.40
C ALA A 165 -7.82 -9.05 -2.96
N PHE A 166 -8.94 -8.74 -3.58
CA PHE A 166 -10.23 -9.33 -3.23
C PHE A 166 -10.60 -10.45 -4.18
N ARG A 167 -10.67 -11.69 -3.68
CA ARG A 167 -10.18 -12.26 -2.41
C ARG A 167 -9.57 -13.64 -2.70
N ASN A 168 -9.18 -14.39 -1.65
CA ASN A 168 -8.58 -15.73 -1.80
C ASN A 168 -7.47 -15.73 -2.86
N ALA A 169 -6.53 -14.79 -2.72
CA ALA A 169 -5.41 -14.63 -3.64
C ALA A 169 -4.40 -15.76 -3.46
N GLN A 170 -4.04 -16.42 -4.54
CA GLN A 170 -3.02 -17.47 -4.60
C GLN A 170 -1.87 -17.00 -5.48
N ILE A 171 -0.66 -17.09 -4.98
CA ILE A 171 0.54 -16.55 -5.59
C ILE A 171 1.45 -17.67 -6.04
N PHE A 172 1.91 -17.58 -7.31
CA PHE A 172 2.83 -18.52 -7.93
C PHE A 172 4.01 -17.74 -8.50
N VAL A 173 5.22 -18.28 -8.38
CA VAL A 173 6.44 -17.70 -8.96
C VAL A 173 7.28 -18.81 -9.59
N ASN A 174 7.69 -18.62 -10.84
CA ASN A 174 8.58 -19.55 -11.57
C ASN A 174 8.15 -21.03 -11.49
N GLY A 175 6.83 -21.28 -11.59
CA GLY A 175 6.25 -22.62 -11.52
C GLY A 175 5.99 -23.14 -10.11
N CYS A 176 6.35 -22.40 -9.05
CA CYS A 176 6.14 -22.80 -7.66
C CYS A 176 4.93 -22.07 -7.06
N PHE A 177 4.13 -22.79 -6.28
CA PHE A 177 3.13 -22.16 -5.41
C PHE A 177 3.83 -21.57 -4.17
N ILE A 178 3.66 -20.27 -3.96
CA ILE A 178 4.32 -19.54 -2.87
C ILE A 178 3.44 -19.48 -1.64
N GLY A 179 2.14 -19.23 -1.83
CA GLY A 179 1.20 -19.11 -0.72
C GLY A 179 -0.13 -18.51 -1.14
N ARG A 180 -1.01 -18.32 -0.16
CA ARG A 180 -2.32 -17.72 -0.35
C ARG A 180 -2.65 -16.74 0.76
N ASN A 181 -3.51 -15.79 0.44
CA ASN A 181 -4.17 -14.91 1.40
C ASN A 181 -5.68 -14.98 1.20
N ASP A 182 -6.41 -15.39 2.23
CA ASP A 182 -7.86 -15.57 2.15
C ASP A 182 -8.63 -14.25 2.42
N ASN A 183 -8.00 -13.29 3.09
CA ASN A 183 -8.61 -12.01 3.44
C ASN A 183 -8.48 -11.02 2.27
N GLY A 184 -9.61 -10.42 1.87
CA GLY A 184 -9.66 -9.45 0.77
C GLY A 184 -9.28 -8.02 1.15
N TYR A 185 -9.09 -7.68 2.43
CA TYR A 185 -9.07 -6.29 2.90
C TYR A 185 -7.80 -5.86 3.62
N VAL A 186 -6.88 -6.79 3.87
CA VAL A 186 -5.63 -6.51 4.57
C VAL A 186 -4.44 -6.70 3.65
N PRO A 187 -3.34 -5.95 3.86
CA PRO A 187 -2.11 -6.21 3.14
C PRO A 187 -1.52 -7.58 3.51
N PHE A 188 -0.82 -8.17 2.56
CA PHE A 188 -0.12 -9.43 2.73
C PHE A 188 1.16 -9.46 1.89
N ARG A 189 2.10 -10.33 2.26
CA ARG A 189 3.40 -10.39 1.61
C ARG A 189 3.96 -11.82 1.58
N PHE A 190 4.79 -12.08 0.57
CA PHE A 190 5.51 -13.34 0.41
C PHE A 190 6.97 -13.08 0.07
N ASP A 191 7.87 -13.78 0.75
CA ASP A 191 9.27 -13.80 0.41
C ASP A 191 9.49 -14.69 -0.82
N LEU A 192 10.08 -14.11 -1.85
CA LEU A 192 10.33 -14.77 -3.13
C LEU A 192 11.79 -15.21 -3.29
N SER A 193 12.67 -14.83 -2.37
CA SER A 193 14.14 -14.88 -2.54
C SER A 193 14.65 -16.23 -3.03
N ASP A 194 14.11 -17.33 -2.52
CA ASP A 194 14.55 -18.69 -2.85
C ASP A 194 13.94 -19.23 -4.16
N PHE A 195 12.98 -18.48 -4.76
CA PHE A 195 12.25 -18.90 -5.96
C PHE A 195 12.68 -18.12 -7.21
N LEU A 196 13.58 -17.13 -7.06
CA LEU A 196 13.95 -16.21 -8.12
C LEU A 196 15.18 -16.66 -8.92
N VAL A 197 15.15 -16.34 -10.20
CA VAL A 197 16.30 -16.41 -11.11
C VAL A 197 17.00 -15.07 -11.09
N TYR A 198 18.12 -14.98 -10.40
CA TYR A 198 18.96 -13.78 -10.34
C TYR A 198 19.78 -13.64 -11.63
N GLY A 199 19.71 -12.46 -12.23
CA GLY A 199 20.30 -12.18 -13.55
C GLY A 199 19.45 -12.63 -14.73
N GLY A 200 18.17 -12.96 -14.49
CA GLY A 200 17.27 -13.45 -15.51
C GLY A 200 15.82 -13.07 -15.29
N GLN A 201 14.99 -13.52 -16.20
CA GLN A 201 13.55 -13.27 -16.20
C GLN A 201 12.82 -14.20 -15.24
N ASN A 202 11.88 -13.65 -14.53
CA ASN A 202 11.00 -14.32 -13.59
C ASN A 202 9.54 -14.09 -13.98
N PHE A 203 8.65 -14.97 -13.49
CA PHE A 203 7.22 -14.90 -13.75
C PHE A 203 6.45 -14.99 -12.44
N VAL A 204 5.62 -14.01 -12.16
CA VAL A 204 4.65 -14.07 -11.07
C VAL A 204 3.26 -14.23 -11.65
N VAL A 205 2.47 -15.09 -11.01
CA VAL A 205 1.07 -15.32 -11.35
C VAL A 205 0.23 -15.23 -10.07
N VAL A 206 -0.91 -14.55 -10.18
CA VAL A 206 -1.86 -14.42 -9.08
C VAL A 206 -3.22 -14.87 -9.56
N ARG A 207 -3.79 -15.87 -8.89
CA ARG A 207 -5.19 -16.25 -9.04
C ARG A 207 -5.99 -15.59 -7.93
N VAL A 208 -7.03 -14.86 -8.27
CA VAL A 208 -7.94 -14.22 -7.33
C VAL A 208 -9.32 -14.85 -7.48
N ASP A 209 -9.90 -15.31 -6.38
CA ASP A 209 -11.20 -15.97 -6.37
C ASP A 209 -12.23 -15.12 -5.61
N ALA A 210 -13.03 -14.39 -6.35
CA ALA A 210 -14.14 -13.57 -5.86
C ALA A 210 -15.49 -14.30 -5.89
N SER A 211 -15.51 -15.63 -5.82
CA SER A 211 -16.76 -16.41 -5.84
C SER A 211 -17.56 -16.32 -4.54
N LEU A 212 -16.94 -15.84 -3.44
CA LEU A 212 -17.58 -15.66 -2.14
C LEU A 212 -17.71 -14.17 -1.84
N GLY A 213 -18.92 -13.69 -1.60
CA GLY A 213 -19.18 -12.40 -0.98
C GLY A 213 -18.98 -12.43 0.55
N ASP A 214 -18.71 -11.30 1.15
CA ASP A 214 -18.41 -11.17 2.57
C ASP A 214 -19.23 -10.04 3.24
N GLY A 215 -19.31 -8.90 2.60
CA GLY A 215 -20.09 -7.75 3.06
C GLY A 215 -21.41 -7.59 2.33
N TRP A 216 -22.19 -6.62 2.77
CA TRP A 216 -23.45 -6.21 2.14
C TRP A 216 -23.30 -4.92 1.31
N PHE A 217 -22.08 -4.57 0.96
CA PHE A 217 -21.66 -3.41 0.18
C PHE A 217 -20.87 -3.88 -1.04
N TYR A 218 -20.57 -2.97 -1.98
CA TYR A 218 -19.75 -3.30 -3.14
C TYR A 218 -18.33 -3.70 -2.69
N GLU A 219 -17.92 -4.92 -3.01
CA GLU A 219 -16.63 -5.49 -2.61
C GLU A 219 -15.60 -5.42 -3.74
N GLY A 220 -16.06 -5.44 -4.99
CA GLY A 220 -15.19 -5.53 -6.15
C GLY A 220 -14.58 -6.91 -6.36
N ALA A 221 -13.61 -7.00 -7.26
CA ALA A 221 -12.88 -8.23 -7.54
C ALA A 221 -11.54 -7.91 -8.23
N GLY A 222 -10.43 -8.41 -7.68
CA GLY A 222 -9.13 -8.24 -8.31
C GLY A 222 -8.02 -7.81 -7.36
N ILE A 223 -6.88 -7.50 -7.95
CA ILE A 223 -5.78 -6.82 -7.25
C ILE A 223 -6.13 -5.32 -7.28
N TYR A 224 -6.92 -4.90 -6.31
CA TYR A 224 -7.55 -3.59 -6.30
C TYR A 224 -6.76 -2.51 -5.55
N ARG A 225 -5.59 -2.87 -5.05
CA ARG A 225 -4.61 -1.97 -4.41
C ARG A 225 -3.23 -2.18 -5.02
N HIS A 226 -2.25 -1.39 -4.59
CA HIS A 226 -0.89 -1.47 -5.09
C HIS A 226 -0.22 -2.81 -4.79
N VAL A 227 0.76 -3.12 -5.64
CA VAL A 227 1.71 -4.21 -5.44
C VAL A 227 3.12 -3.63 -5.40
N TRP A 228 3.94 -4.10 -4.46
CA TRP A 228 5.29 -3.63 -4.23
C TRP A 228 6.30 -4.77 -4.33
N LEU A 229 7.41 -4.52 -5.00
CA LEU A 229 8.59 -5.37 -4.91
C LEU A 229 9.57 -4.70 -3.95
N ILE A 230 9.78 -5.33 -2.81
CA ILE A 230 10.63 -4.83 -1.73
C ILE A 230 11.90 -5.64 -1.70
N LYS A 231 13.06 -4.94 -1.68
CA LYS A 231 14.37 -5.57 -1.61
C LYS A 231 15.10 -5.03 -0.39
N THR A 232 15.57 -5.91 0.47
CA THR A 232 16.32 -5.55 1.68
C THR A 232 17.61 -6.36 1.81
N ASP A 233 18.51 -5.91 2.67
CA ASP A 233 19.59 -6.74 3.20
C ASP A 233 18.98 -7.85 4.07
N PRO A 234 19.61 -9.02 4.26
CA PRO A 234 19.16 -10.02 5.21
C PRO A 234 19.10 -9.55 6.67
N LEU A 235 19.84 -8.52 7.04
CA LEU A 235 19.70 -7.81 8.31
C LEU A 235 18.89 -6.54 8.07
N HIS A 236 17.60 -6.52 8.45
CA HIS A 236 16.69 -5.44 8.10
C HIS A 236 15.63 -5.17 9.17
N LEU A 237 14.95 -4.02 9.04
CA LEU A 237 13.77 -3.67 9.83
C LEU A 237 12.59 -4.54 9.41
N SER A 238 11.92 -5.13 10.37
CA SER A 238 10.66 -5.86 10.12
C SER A 238 9.59 -4.91 9.61
N ARG A 239 8.88 -5.34 8.60
CA ARG A 239 7.88 -4.53 7.92
C ARG A 239 6.71 -4.20 8.83
N TRP A 240 6.29 -2.91 8.87
CA TRP A 240 5.20 -2.34 9.67
C TRP A 240 5.42 -2.33 11.20
N GLU A 241 6.63 -2.63 11.67
CA GLU A 241 6.93 -2.71 13.11
C GLU A 241 7.61 -1.46 13.67
N SER A 242 7.93 -0.47 12.81
CA SER A 242 8.48 0.79 13.27
C SER A 242 7.36 1.76 13.66
N TYR A 243 7.45 2.34 14.86
CA TYR A 243 6.45 3.28 15.34
C TYR A 243 7.05 4.41 16.17
N VAL A 244 6.30 5.52 16.24
CA VAL A 244 6.55 6.66 17.14
C VAL A 244 5.25 6.94 17.91
N ARG A 245 5.34 6.93 19.24
CA ARG A 245 4.25 7.40 20.12
C ARG A 245 4.70 8.68 20.81
N THR A 246 3.77 9.62 20.97
CA THR A 246 4.06 10.94 21.55
C THR A 246 3.27 11.14 22.83
N GLU A 247 3.93 11.75 23.82
CA GLU A 247 3.31 12.23 25.05
C GLU A 247 3.62 13.72 25.20
N ILE A 248 2.59 14.57 25.20
CA ILE A 248 2.76 16.02 25.31
C ILE A 248 3.10 16.41 26.73
N LYS A 249 4.08 17.30 26.90
CA LYS A 249 4.50 17.96 28.14
C LYS A 249 4.49 19.48 27.97
N PRO A 250 4.56 20.29 29.03
CA PRO A 250 4.37 21.75 28.95
C PRO A 250 5.27 22.48 27.91
N ALA A 251 6.46 21.99 27.64
CA ALA A 251 7.39 22.63 26.70
C ALA A 251 8.07 21.63 25.74
N ALA A 252 7.62 20.38 25.73
CA ALA A 252 8.25 19.30 24.98
C ALA A 252 7.23 18.19 24.65
N ALA A 253 7.64 17.23 23.84
CA ALA A 253 6.97 15.93 23.73
C ALA A 253 7.99 14.82 23.97
N THR A 254 7.63 13.83 24.78
CA THR A 254 8.38 12.59 24.89
C THR A 254 8.00 11.71 23.69
N LEU A 255 9.01 11.15 23.04
CA LEU A 255 8.87 10.21 21.93
C LEU A 255 9.21 8.81 22.42
N SER A 256 8.24 7.90 22.42
CA SER A 256 8.51 6.47 22.60
C SER A 256 8.67 5.84 21.22
N LEU A 257 9.87 5.37 20.94
CA LEU A 257 10.31 4.87 19.64
C LEU A 257 10.49 3.36 19.72
N GLY A 258 10.02 2.64 18.72
CA GLY A 258 10.16 1.19 18.67
C GLY A 258 10.27 0.67 17.27
N THR A 259 10.95 -0.47 17.11
CA THR A 259 11.01 -1.26 15.89
C THR A 259 11.44 -2.70 16.21
N ILE A 260 11.23 -3.60 15.24
CA ILE A 260 11.79 -4.96 15.26
C ILE A 260 12.82 -5.06 14.16
N VAL A 261 13.96 -5.70 14.46
CA VAL A 261 14.98 -6.03 13.45
C VAL A 261 15.00 -7.54 13.26
N GLU A 262 15.01 -7.96 12.00
CA GLU A 262 15.16 -9.35 11.58
C GLU A 262 16.58 -9.61 11.12
N ASN A 263 17.18 -10.71 11.59
CA ASN A 263 18.47 -11.20 11.15
C ASN A 263 18.30 -12.53 10.41
N GLN A 264 18.18 -12.50 9.11
CA GLN A 264 18.08 -13.66 8.22
C GLN A 264 19.45 -14.07 7.66
N THR A 265 20.52 -13.74 8.37
CA THR A 265 21.87 -14.22 8.07
C THR A 265 22.20 -15.48 8.84
N THR A 266 23.26 -16.17 8.45
CA THR A 266 23.75 -17.40 9.13
C THR A 266 24.58 -17.13 10.38
N GLN A 267 24.77 -15.86 10.76
CA GLN A 267 25.60 -15.46 11.91
C GLN A 267 24.79 -14.55 12.85
N SER A 268 25.16 -14.56 14.12
CA SER A 268 24.62 -13.60 15.09
C SER A 268 25.05 -12.19 14.72
N ALA A 269 24.13 -11.23 14.78
CA ALA A 269 24.39 -9.81 14.53
C ALA A 269 24.13 -8.99 15.78
N ASN A 270 24.92 -7.92 15.97
CA ASN A 270 24.72 -6.95 17.04
C ASN A 270 24.61 -5.53 16.43
N PRO A 271 23.47 -5.23 15.79
CA PRO A 271 23.28 -3.97 15.09
C PRO A 271 23.07 -2.81 16.05
N ARG A 272 23.42 -1.61 15.58
CA ARG A 272 23.02 -0.34 16.13
C ARG A 272 21.71 0.10 15.49
N VAL A 273 20.72 0.48 16.28
CA VAL A 273 19.44 1.00 15.79
C VAL A 273 19.28 2.43 16.27
N ARG A 274 19.03 3.34 15.32
CA ARG A 274 18.96 4.78 15.55
C ARG A 274 17.73 5.37 14.91
N TRP A 275 17.11 6.36 15.57
CA TRP A 275 16.04 7.20 15.06
C TRP A 275 16.54 8.64 14.93
N GLN A 276 16.44 9.19 13.73
CA GLN A 276 16.69 10.60 13.45
C GLN A 276 15.33 11.27 13.18
N ILE A 277 14.95 12.22 14.00
CA ILE A 277 13.67 12.92 13.89
C ILE A 277 13.87 14.19 13.07
N LEU A 278 13.11 14.33 12.00
CA LEU A 278 13.15 15.48 11.10
C LEU A 278 11.84 16.27 11.23
N ASP A 279 11.97 17.60 11.17
CA ASP A 279 10.80 18.48 10.96
C ASP A 279 10.35 18.48 9.49
N ARG A 280 9.33 19.26 9.18
CA ARG A 280 8.77 19.35 7.82
C ARG A 280 9.73 19.96 6.79
N GLU A 281 10.73 20.72 7.24
CA GLU A 281 11.81 21.29 6.41
C GLU A 281 12.97 20.29 6.20
N GLY A 282 12.90 19.11 6.84
CA GLY A 282 13.94 18.07 6.76
C GLY A 282 15.12 18.30 7.71
N LYS A 283 15.02 19.23 8.65
CA LYS A 283 16.03 19.49 9.64
C LYS A 283 15.94 18.49 10.79
N THR A 284 17.06 17.96 11.23
CA THR A 284 17.14 17.10 12.42
C THR A 284 16.83 17.91 13.68
N VAL A 285 15.78 17.48 14.39
CA VAL A 285 15.28 18.13 15.63
C VAL A 285 15.47 17.25 16.87
N ALA A 286 15.62 15.94 16.70
CA ALA A 286 15.98 15.02 17.77
C ALA A 286 16.70 13.77 17.20
N VAL A 287 17.44 13.08 18.05
CA VAL A 287 18.08 11.79 17.76
C VAL A 287 17.94 10.90 18.98
N ALA A 288 17.62 9.65 18.77
CA ALA A 288 17.63 8.63 19.82
C ALA A 288 18.26 7.33 19.29
N GLU A 289 18.73 6.50 20.20
CA GLU A 289 19.40 5.25 19.87
C GLU A 289 19.01 4.18 20.90
N ALA A 290 18.78 2.97 20.42
CA ALA A 290 18.50 1.84 21.29
C ALA A 290 19.79 1.28 21.92
N ALA A 291 19.63 0.65 23.08
CA ALA A 291 20.70 -0.14 23.66
C ALA A 291 21.08 -1.30 22.71
N PRO A 292 22.38 -1.58 22.53
CA PRO A 292 22.83 -2.70 21.71
C PRO A 292 22.29 -4.03 22.24
N GLN A 293 21.88 -4.93 21.35
CA GLN A 293 21.53 -6.30 21.68
C GLN A 293 21.84 -7.23 20.51
N ALA A 294 22.22 -8.46 20.81
CA ALA A 294 22.51 -9.46 19.81
C ALA A 294 21.23 -10.10 19.27
N ILE A 295 21.21 -10.39 17.97
CA ILE A 295 20.16 -11.13 17.28
C ILE A 295 20.75 -12.41 16.75
N ALA A 296 20.22 -13.56 17.16
CA ALA A 296 20.67 -14.87 16.66
C ALA A 296 20.42 -15.01 15.15
N PRO A 297 21.08 -15.94 14.45
CA PRO A 297 20.71 -16.31 13.09
C PRO A 297 19.22 -16.66 12.99
N ASP A 298 18.57 -16.25 11.91
CA ASP A 298 17.13 -16.42 11.66
C ASP A 298 16.24 -15.93 12.83
N GLY A 299 16.75 -14.96 13.61
CA GLY A 299 16.08 -14.41 14.78
C GLY A 299 15.60 -12.99 14.57
N THR A 300 14.83 -12.53 15.55
CA THR A 300 14.33 -11.15 15.63
C THR A 300 14.64 -10.54 17.00
N ALA A 301 14.76 -9.22 17.08
CA ALA A 301 14.83 -8.51 18.34
C ALA A 301 14.07 -7.18 18.28
N THR A 302 13.45 -6.82 19.41
CA THR A 302 12.76 -5.55 19.56
C THR A 302 13.73 -4.49 20.10
N PHE A 303 13.86 -3.38 19.40
CA PHE A 303 14.63 -2.23 19.78
C PHE A 303 13.70 -1.09 20.17
N SER A 304 14.03 -0.41 21.26
CA SER A 304 13.27 0.75 21.72
C SER A 304 14.20 1.85 22.24
N ALA A 305 13.75 3.09 22.10
CA ALA A 305 14.43 4.25 22.62
C ALA A 305 13.41 5.30 23.08
N VAL A 306 13.86 6.24 23.90
CA VAL A 306 13.08 7.41 24.30
C VAL A 306 13.81 8.65 23.79
N GLY A 307 13.07 9.51 23.08
CA GLY A 307 13.55 10.80 22.61
C GLY A 307 12.75 11.94 23.24
N GLU A 308 13.28 13.17 23.10
CA GLU A 308 12.59 14.39 23.48
C GLU A 308 12.54 15.35 22.28
N LEU A 309 11.37 15.86 21.99
CA LEU A 309 11.15 16.90 21.00
C LEU A 309 10.77 18.19 21.70
N ARG A 310 11.63 19.20 21.63
CA ARG A 310 11.43 20.49 22.30
C ARG A 310 10.56 21.41 21.47
N SER A 311 9.61 22.09 22.13
CA SER A 311 8.69 23.05 21.51
C SER A 311 8.03 22.49 20.23
N PRO A 312 7.38 21.32 20.29
CA PRO A 312 6.83 20.71 19.09
C PRO A 312 5.66 21.50 18.52
N GLU A 313 5.53 21.51 17.22
CA GLU A 313 4.32 21.91 16.53
C GLU A 313 3.29 20.78 16.59
N PHE A 314 2.12 21.06 17.20
CA PHE A 314 1.10 20.04 17.35
C PHE A 314 0.36 19.79 16.03
N TRP A 315 -0.02 18.53 15.84
CA TRP A 315 -0.91 18.12 14.77
C TRP A 315 -2.37 18.42 15.15
N SER A 316 -3.12 19.03 14.25
CA SER A 316 -4.58 19.10 14.29
C SER A 316 -5.14 19.10 12.87
N PRO A 317 -6.46 18.88 12.66
CA PRO A 317 -7.07 19.00 11.33
C PRO A 317 -6.84 20.35 10.65
N GLU A 318 -6.72 21.44 11.43
CA GLU A 318 -6.46 22.78 10.94
C GLU A 318 -4.98 23.02 10.63
N THR A 319 -4.10 22.38 11.36
CA THR A 319 -2.64 22.48 11.24
C THR A 319 -2.03 21.07 11.29
N PRO A 320 -2.07 20.30 10.20
CA PRO A 320 -1.61 18.91 10.17
C PRO A 320 -0.08 18.83 10.10
N ASN A 321 0.59 19.32 11.15
CA ASN A 321 2.04 19.31 11.26
C ASN A 321 2.56 17.89 11.46
N LEU A 322 3.43 17.44 10.56
CA LEU A 322 4.05 16.12 10.62
C LEU A 322 5.56 16.24 10.82
N TYR A 323 6.09 15.29 11.54
CA TYR A 323 7.50 14.97 11.69
C TYR A 323 7.78 13.63 11.01
N SER A 324 9.05 13.37 10.71
CA SER A 324 9.50 12.09 10.18
C SER A 324 10.57 11.48 11.06
N ALA A 325 10.43 10.23 11.39
CA ALA A 325 11.50 9.44 12.01
C ALA A 325 12.17 8.59 10.94
N ILE A 326 13.47 8.80 10.71
CA ILE A 326 14.29 7.92 9.90
C ILE A 326 14.89 6.89 10.85
N VAL A 327 14.48 5.64 10.69
CA VAL A 327 14.97 4.51 11.47
C VAL A 327 16.06 3.81 10.68
N THR A 328 17.25 3.62 11.24
CA THR A 328 18.38 2.97 10.57
C THR A 328 18.88 1.77 11.35
N VAL A 329 19.28 0.72 10.63
CA VAL A 329 20.00 -0.45 11.15
C VAL A 329 21.42 -0.41 10.62
N GLU A 330 22.38 -0.30 11.51
CA GLU A 330 23.80 -0.23 11.18
C GLU A 330 24.57 -1.39 11.82
N LEU A 331 25.48 -2.00 11.06
CA LEU A 331 26.40 -3.01 11.56
C LEU A 331 27.79 -2.76 10.98
N ALA A 332 28.82 -2.75 11.83
CA ALA A 332 30.22 -2.50 11.45
C ALA A 332 30.42 -1.21 10.60
N GLY A 333 29.66 -0.16 10.89
CA GLY A 333 29.74 1.13 10.20
C GLY A 333 29.04 1.19 8.84
N LYS A 334 28.32 0.13 8.44
CA LYS A 334 27.50 0.09 7.24
C LYS A 334 26.03 0.13 7.62
N THR A 335 25.24 0.95 6.90
CA THR A 335 23.77 0.91 6.98
C THR A 335 23.26 -0.29 6.17
N HIS A 336 22.52 -1.18 6.83
CA HIS A 336 21.91 -2.38 6.25
C HIS A 336 20.46 -2.13 5.84
N ASP A 337 19.76 -1.29 6.59
CA ASP A 337 18.39 -0.90 6.26
C ASP A 337 18.03 0.47 6.81
N ALA A 338 17.06 1.12 6.17
CA ALA A 338 16.49 2.37 6.65
C ALA A 338 15.02 2.49 6.24
N GLU A 339 14.20 3.03 7.14
CA GLU A 339 12.77 3.25 6.93
C GLU A 339 12.36 4.62 7.46
N ARG A 340 11.37 5.24 6.81
CA ARG A 340 10.76 6.49 7.24
C ARG A 340 9.39 6.23 7.85
N VAL A 341 9.14 6.81 9.01
CA VAL A 341 7.85 6.79 9.70
C VAL A 341 7.40 8.24 9.94
N ASP A 342 6.32 8.66 9.29
CA ASP A 342 5.73 9.98 9.51
C ASP A 342 4.78 9.94 10.71
N PHE A 343 4.81 10.98 11.55
CA PHE A 343 3.98 11.06 12.74
C PHE A 343 3.61 12.51 13.08
N GLY A 344 2.46 12.69 13.73
CA GLY A 344 2.04 13.97 14.31
C GLY A 344 2.15 13.96 15.83
N VAL A 345 2.57 15.06 16.41
CA VAL A 345 2.56 15.25 17.87
C VAL A 345 1.17 15.68 18.28
N ARG A 346 0.41 14.79 18.92
CA ARG A 346 -0.95 15.04 19.37
C ARG A 346 -1.26 14.24 20.63
N ASP A 347 -2.21 14.76 21.40
CA ASP A 347 -2.83 14.05 22.51
C ASP A 347 -4.31 13.81 22.22
N ILE A 348 -4.80 12.62 22.51
CA ILE A 348 -6.17 12.17 22.27
C ILE A 348 -6.74 11.66 23.59
N ALA A 349 -7.88 12.22 24.00
CA ALA A 349 -8.60 11.74 25.16
C ALA A 349 -10.10 11.59 24.87
N PHE A 350 -10.70 10.59 25.49
CA PHE A 350 -12.15 10.37 25.49
C PHE A 350 -12.65 10.45 26.93
N ASP A 351 -13.61 11.32 27.15
CA ASP A 351 -14.32 11.48 28.43
C ASP A 351 -15.76 11.05 28.24
N ALA A 352 -16.28 10.21 29.15
CA ALA A 352 -17.61 9.65 29.02
C ALA A 352 -18.71 10.72 29.00
N ASP A 353 -18.52 11.82 29.74
CA ASP A 353 -19.52 12.90 29.89
C ASP A 353 -19.25 14.09 28.97
N LYS A 354 -17.96 14.33 28.60
CA LYS A 354 -17.55 15.53 27.87
C LYS A 354 -17.15 15.24 26.41
N GLY A 355 -17.00 13.96 26.04
CA GLY A 355 -16.75 13.51 24.68
C GLY A 355 -15.27 13.48 24.29
N PHE A 356 -14.97 13.84 23.06
CA PHE A 356 -13.65 13.73 22.45
C PHE A 356 -12.82 15.00 22.62
N PHE A 357 -11.56 14.83 23.02
CA PHE A 357 -10.57 15.91 23.17
C PHE A 357 -9.36 15.65 22.27
N LEU A 358 -8.90 16.69 21.60
CA LEU A 358 -7.64 16.72 20.86
C LEU A 358 -6.77 17.85 21.42
N ASN A 359 -5.55 17.53 21.85
CA ASN A 359 -4.61 18.47 22.44
C ASN A 359 -5.24 19.26 23.62
N GLY A 360 -6.00 18.58 24.47
CA GLY A 360 -6.69 19.14 25.63
C GLY A 360 -7.92 20.01 25.32
N LYS A 361 -8.31 20.15 24.05
CA LYS A 361 -9.48 20.93 23.62
C LYS A 361 -10.62 20.01 23.21
N PRO A 362 -11.89 20.30 23.62
CA PRO A 362 -13.04 19.52 23.19
C PRO A 362 -13.26 19.70 21.69
N VAL A 363 -13.45 18.61 20.96
CA VAL A 363 -13.69 18.61 19.52
C VAL A 363 -14.97 17.86 19.21
N LYS A 364 -15.92 18.54 18.54
CA LYS A 364 -17.09 17.88 17.98
C LYS A 364 -16.71 17.22 16.65
N ILE A 365 -16.76 15.89 16.62
CA ILE A 365 -16.51 15.12 15.42
C ILE A 365 -17.65 15.36 14.41
N LYS A 366 -17.30 15.83 13.22
CA LYS A 366 -18.17 16.03 12.06
C LYS A 366 -17.60 15.24 10.91
N GLY A 367 -18.23 14.14 10.54
CA GLY A 367 -17.67 13.27 9.51
C GLY A 367 -18.69 12.37 8.87
N THR A 368 -18.23 11.63 7.90
CA THR A 368 -19.01 10.67 7.12
C THR A 368 -18.36 9.30 7.15
N CYS A 369 -19.15 8.27 6.83
CA CYS A 369 -18.64 6.94 6.53
C CYS A 369 -18.34 6.84 5.03
N ASN A 370 -17.13 6.45 4.67
CA ASN A 370 -16.73 6.32 3.27
C ASN A 370 -16.31 4.90 2.97
N HIS A 371 -17.01 4.29 2.02
CA HIS A 371 -16.64 2.98 1.50
C HIS A 371 -15.42 3.07 0.59
N GLN A 372 -14.76 1.93 0.38
CA GLN A 372 -13.53 1.81 -0.40
C GLN A 372 -13.77 1.80 -1.92
N ASP A 373 -15.00 1.99 -2.37
CA ASP A 373 -15.37 2.01 -3.78
C ASP A 373 -15.73 3.42 -4.28
N HIS A 374 -15.70 3.58 -5.60
CA HIS A 374 -16.16 4.80 -6.27
C HIS A 374 -16.74 4.46 -7.64
N ALA A 375 -17.77 5.21 -8.04
CA ALA A 375 -18.42 5.01 -9.33
C ALA A 375 -17.41 5.10 -10.49
N GLY A 376 -17.46 4.13 -11.38
CA GLY A 376 -16.62 4.05 -12.58
C GLY A 376 -15.28 3.33 -12.40
N VAL A 377 -14.78 3.19 -11.17
CA VAL A 377 -13.51 2.50 -10.89
C VAL A 377 -13.64 1.33 -9.91
N GLY A 378 -14.83 1.16 -9.30
CA GLY A 378 -15.03 0.13 -8.29
C GLY A 378 -14.14 0.33 -7.08
N SER A 379 -13.54 -0.74 -6.59
CA SER A 379 -12.59 -0.71 -5.45
C SER A 379 -11.18 -0.28 -5.85
N ALA A 380 -10.85 -0.26 -7.15
CA ALA A 380 -9.53 0.11 -7.66
C ALA A 380 -9.36 1.64 -7.73
N LEU A 381 -9.31 2.28 -6.57
CA LEU A 381 -9.23 3.74 -6.48
C LEU A 381 -7.81 4.23 -6.81
N PRO A 382 -7.64 5.11 -7.82
CA PRO A 382 -6.41 5.84 -7.97
C PRO A 382 -6.13 6.75 -6.76
N ASP A 383 -4.86 6.91 -6.35
CA ASP A 383 -4.45 7.71 -5.18
C ASP A 383 -5.05 9.11 -5.19
N ARG A 384 -4.96 9.78 -6.34
CA ARG A 384 -5.51 11.12 -6.51
C ARG A 384 -7.01 11.19 -6.24
N LEU A 385 -7.77 10.14 -6.53
CA LEU A 385 -9.21 10.10 -6.26
C LEU A 385 -9.49 10.04 -4.76
N GLN A 386 -8.65 9.36 -4.00
CA GLN A 386 -8.75 9.32 -2.53
C GLN A 386 -8.54 10.72 -1.92
N TRP A 387 -7.51 11.43 -2.35
CA TRP A 387 -7.27 12.82 -1.98
C TRP A 387 -8.42 13.74 -2.37
N TYR A 388 -8.95 13.58 -3.57
CA TYR A 388 -10.08 14.36 -4.06
C TYR A 388 -11.33 14.17 -3.19
N ARG A 389 -11.66 12.92 -2.83
CA ARG A 389 -12.79 12.61 -1.95
C ARG A 389 -12.66 13.28 -0.59
N LEU A 390 -11.47 13.24 0.01
CA LEU A 390 -11.22 13.86 1.31
C LEU A 390 -11.21 15.39 1.24
N SER A 391 -10.72 15.98 0.14
CA SER A 391 -10.79 17.43 -0.04
C SER A 391 -12.23 17.94 -0.10
N ILE A 392 -13.12 17.23 -0.78
CA ILE A 392 -14.56 17.56 -0.81
C ILE A 392 -15.15 17.50 0.62
N LEU A 393 -14.82 16.47 1.40
CA LEU A 393 -15.32 16.36 2.78
C LEU A 393 -14.81 17.51 3.64
N ARG A 394 -13.56 17.87 3.53
CA ARG A 394 -12.98 19.02 4.22
C ARG A 394 -13.69 20.31 3.82
N ASP A 395 -13.92 20.54 2.53
CA ASP A 395 -14.60 21.73 2.00
C ASP A 395 -16.08 21.81 2.45
N MET A 396 -16.71 20.65 2.73
CA MET A 396 -18.03 20.56 3.38
C MET A 396 -17.99 20.91 4.89
N GLY A 397 -16.81 21.09 5.49
CA GLY A 397 -16.62 21.35 6.91
C GLY A 397 -16.51 20.08 7.77
N CYS A 398 -16.22 18.93 7.18
CA CYS A 398 -15.86 17.72 7.92
C CYS A 398 -14.45 17.86 8.53
N ASN A 399 -14.30 17.35 9.75
CA ASN A 399 -13.00 17.23 10.42
C ASN A 399 -12.65 15.79 10.79
N ALA A 400 -13.42 14.84 10.29
CA ALA A 400 -13.22 13.42 10.51
C ALA A 400 -13.82 12.62 9.36
N VAL A 401 -13.32 11.41 9.17
CA VAL A 401 -13.87 10.42 8.25
C VAL A 401 -13.72 9.03 8.85
N ARG A 402 -14.72 8.19 8.67
CA ARG A 402 -14.66 6.78 9.04
C ARG A 402 -14.45 5.94 7.78
N SER A 403 -13.40 5.15 7.74
CA SER A 403 -13.25 4.14 6.68
C SER A 403 -14.28 3.02 6.90
N SER A 404 -15.14 2.80 5.92
CA SER A 404 -16.21 1.79 5.99
C SER A 404 -15.89 0.65 5.03
N HIS A 405 -15.76 -0.60 5.51
CA HIS A 405 -15.72 -0.96 6.93
C HIS A 405 -14.40 -1.66 7.23
N ASN A 406 -13.39 -1.46 6.37
CA ASN A 406 -12.14 -2.18 6.35
C ASN A 406 -10.97 -1.23 6.57
N MET A 407 -9.78 -1.80 6.77
CA MET A 407 -8.55 -1.04 6.83
C MET A 407 -8.39 -0.20 5.55
N PRO A 408 -8.18 1.12 5.66
CA PRO A 408 -7.97 1.98 4.51
C PRO A 408 -6.59 1.73 3.88
N THR A 409 -6.39 2.27 2.69
CA THR A 409 -5.07 2.29 2.06
C THR A 409 -4.16 3.30 2.74
N THR A 410 -2.86 3.17 2.52
CA THR A 410 -1.85 4.12 3.01
C THR A 410 -2.13 5.53 2.50
N GLU A 411 -2.46 5.69 1.21
CA GLU A 411 -2.76 6.96 0.55
C GLU A 411 -3.97 7.68 1.16
N TRP A 412 -4.96 6.91 1.64
CA TRP A 412 -6.10 7.45 2.36
C TRP A 412 -5.69 8.03 3.71
N VAL A 413 -4.87 7.30 4.46
CA VAL A 413 -4.38 7.75 5.77
C VAL A 413 -3.47 8.97 5.61
N GLU A 414 -2.60 8.96 4.60
CA GLU A 414 -1.73 10.11 4.28
C GLU A 414 -2.54 11.35 3.89
N ALA A 415 -3.64 11.16 3.16
CA ALA A 415 -4.52 12.24 2.78
C ALA A 415 -5.30 12.84 3.97
N CYS A 416 -5.56 12.06 5.03
CA CYS A 416 -6.17 12.52 6.28
C CYS A 416 -5.22 13.33 7.14
#